data_fd2c15d14e243a90496eaf0670441bfe
#
_entry.id   fd2c15d14e243a90496eaf0670441bfe
#
_cell.length_a   1.000
_cell.length_b   1.000
_cell.length_c   1.000
_cell.angle_alpha   90.00
_cell.angle_beta   90.00
_cell.angle_gamma   90.00
#
_symmetry.space_group_name_H-M   'P 1'
#
loop_
_entity.id
_entity.type
_entity.pdbx_description
1 polymer ?
#
loop_
_entity_poly.entity_id
_entity_poly.type
_entity_poly.pdbx_seq_one_letter_code
_entity_poly.pdbx_strand_id
1 'polypeptide(L)'
;PLREACERVILNLDEQATEDLLALAEQYKGQTTAVEQIDAWRSWELEERISHALIKGIDANIVADTTEALAKYGTPLTVIEGPLMDGMKIVGKLFGEGKMFLPQVVKSARVMKRAVAYLEPFMEEIAKQQQTSQAKPVVIMATVKGDVHDIGKNIVALVLRCNGYDVIDLGVMVRCEKIIEAAREHQAAFIGMSGLITPSLDEMIYNVKQFEEQGFTLPILIGGATTSKLHTAVKIMQHYSGAVIHVNDASLVAEVCSKLINPLSYATFLADTRAQYAKLREDHYTLQSKTELPSYSQALAKKFSCDWSTLEIALPKQLGVHKLDLELKEIAEYIDWSPLFWAWGFKGMYPKILDHPQTGRECLKILQDAKKMLGTIIRDKLFIPQAVIGWWRAQSIVDDVLLYNEAGQQIEKLCFLRQQNAKEINYSLADYIAPLDSGRMDYLGAFAVTIHDVEKLANDYTAKDDDYHAIMAKVLGDRLVEAMAECAHKKMREWCEYGIGENLTNEDMIYERYRGIRPAPGYPACPEHTEKAKIWQLLDAECATGAILTESYAMLPASAVSGYYFNHPQAKYFAVGKLSQDQVANYAERKGMSLAEAERWLAPNLGYGK
;
A
#
# COMPACT_ATOMS: atom_id res chain seq x y z
N PRO A 1 -42.31 -14.01 -23.02
CA PRO A 1 -41.58 -12.77 -23.43
C PRO A 1 -40.09 -12.82 -23.09
N LEU A 2 -39.69 -13.02 -21.79
CA LEU A 2 -38.28 -13.01 -21.39
C LEU A 2 -37.48 -14.17 -22.02
N ARG A 3 -38.03 -15.38 -22.02
CA ARG A 3 -37.42 -16.56 -22.66
C ARG A 3 -37.24 -16.36 -24.15
N GLU A 4 -38.23 -15.84 -24.80
CA GLU A 4 -38.25 -15.56 -26.23
C GLU A 4 -37.24 -14.46 -26.61
N ALA A 5 -37.12 -13.40 -25.79
CA ALA A 5 -36.11 -12.38 -25.95
C ALA A 5 -34.67 -12.92 -25.73
N CYS A 6 -34.48 -13.79 -24.72
CA CYS A 6 -33.20 -14.47 -24.53
C CYS A 6 -32.85 -15.42 -25.69
N GLU A 7 -33.81 -16.19 -26.20
CA GLU A 7 -33.60 -17.09 -27.34
C GLU A 7 -33.23 -16.30 -28.60
N ARG A 8 -33.85 -15.13 -28.85
CA ARG A 8 -33.50 -14.25 -29.98
C ARG A 8 -32.05 -13.75 -29.91
N VAL A 9 -31.57 -13.39 -28.73
CA VAL A 9 -30.18 -12.95 -28.53
C VAL A 9 -29.20 -14.11 -28.65
N ILE A 10 -29.46 -15.26 -28.02
CA ILE A 10 -28.58 -16.43 -28.01
C ILE A 10 -28.44 -17.01 -29.42
N LEU A 11 -29.53 -17.02 -30.18
CA LEU A 11 -29.55 -17.54 -31.54
C LEU A 11 -29.23 -16.49 -32.61
N ASN A 12 -28.94 -15.26 -32.22
CA ASN A 12 -28.62 -14.12 -33.10
C ASN A 12 -29.66 -13.95 -34.23
N LEU A 13 -30.95 -13.97 -33.87
CA LEU A 13 -32.04 -14.02 -34.85
C LEU A 13 -32.31 -12.68 -35.53
N ASP A 14 -31.95 -11.57 -34.92
CA ASP A 14 -32.06 -10.22 -35.48
C ASP A 14 -31.18 -9.21 -34.73
N GLU A 15 -30.84 -8.09 -35.38
CA GLU A 15 -29.95 -7.05 -34.86
C GLU A 15 -30.53 -6.29 -33.66
N GLN A 16 -31.88 -6.27 -33.50
CA GLN A 16 -32.57 -5.55 -32.42
C GLN A 16 -32.75 -6.40 -31.16
N ALA A 17 -32.45 -7.70 -31.21
CA ALA A 17 -32.72 -8.65 -30.12
C ALA A 17 -32.05 -8.25 -28.80
N THR A 18 -30.86 -7.63 -28.83
CA THR A 18 -30.11 -7.20 -27.64
C THR A 18 -30.77 -5.98 -26.98
N GLU A 19 -31.24 -5.01 -27.77
CA GLU A 19 -31.93 -3.82 -27.27
C GLU A 19 -33.30 -4.17 -26.69
N ASP A 20 -34.03 -5.06 -27.35
CA ASP A 20 -35.33 -5.57 -26.87
C ASP A 20 -35.17 -6.33 -25.55
N LEU A 21 -34.12 -7.14 -25.40
CA LEU A 21 -33.83 -7.84 -24.14
C LEU A 21 -33.47 -6.87 -23.02
N LEU A 22 -32.69 -5.82 -23.30
CA LEU A 22 -32.34 -4.78 -22.33
C LEU A 22 -33.57 -3.98 -21.89
N ALA A 23 -34.43 -3.58 -22.82
CA ALA A 23 -35.67 -2.87 -22.54
C ALA A 23 -36.66 -3.73 -21.70
N LEU A 24 -36.72 -5.03 -22.00
CA LEU A 24 -37.50 -5.98 -21.24
C LEU A 24 -36.93 -6.21 -19.84
N ALA A 25 -35.61 -6.30 -19.71
CA ALA A 25 -34.91 -6.45 -18.43
C ALA A 25 -35.15 -5.25 -17.50
N GLU A 26 -35.26 -4.02 -18.04
CA GLU A 26 -35.61 -2.84 -17.24
C GLU A 26 -37.04 -2.92 -16.68
N GLN A 27 -38.01 -3.47 -17.43
CA GLN A 27 -39.37 -3.69 -16.95
C GLN A 27 -39.44 -4.74 -15.82
N TYR A 28 -38.51 -5.72 -15.81
CA TYR A 28 -38.40 -6.74 -14.78
C TYR A 28 -37.55 -6.32 -13.57
N LYS A 29 -36.74 -5.24 -13.66
CA LYS A 29 -36.02 -4.66 -12.52
C LYS A 29 -36.91 -4.19 -11.35
N GLY A 30 -38.19 -3.96 -11.60
CA GLY A 30 -39.19 -3.58 -10.58
C GLY A 30 -40.05 -4.74 -10.06
N GLN A 31 -39.94 -5.94 -10.63
CA GLN A 31 -40.70 -7.13 -10.26
C GLN A 31 -39.84 -8.28 -9.70
N THR A 32 -38.71 -7.99 -9.05
CA THR A 32 -38.29 -8.88 -8.02
C THR A 32 -39.39 -8.83 -6.95
N THR A 33 -40.35 -9.76 -7.01
CA THR A 33 -40.95 -10.29 -5.80
C THR A 33 -39.76 -10.44 -4.85
N ALA A 34 -39.77 -9.65 -3.77
CA ALA A 34 -39.09 -10.03 -2.56
C ALA A 34 -39.65 -11.42 -2.25
N VAL A 35 -39.00 -12.47 -2.73
CA VAL A 35 -39.01 -13.71 -2.04
C VAL A 35 -38.45 -13.28 -0.70
N GLU A 36 -39.30 -13.14 0.31
CA GLU A 36 -38.89 -13.31 1.68
C GLU A 36 -38.15 -14.66 1.65
N GLN A 37 -36.85 -14.60 1.45
CA GLN A 37 -35.99 -15.63 1.95
C GLN A 37 -36.25 -15.58 3.45
N ILE A 38 -37.24 -16.40 3.86
CA ILE A 38 -37.34 -16.77 5.26
C ILE A 38 -35.95 -17.23 5.56
N ASP A 39 -35.22 -16.41 6.32
CA ASP A 39 -33.86 -16.74 6.75
C ASP A 39 -33.98 -17.98 7.63
N ALA A 40 -34.01 -19.15 7.01
CA ALA A 40 -34.27 -20.43 7.68
C ALA A 40 -33.35 -20.63 8.90
N TRP A 41 -32.18 -19.99 8.88
CA TRP A 41 -31.27 -19.99 10.01
C TRP A 41 -31.78 -19.21 11.25
N ARG A 42 -32.78 -18.34 11.09
CA ARG A 42 -33.39 -17.64 12.23
C ARG A 42 -34.20 -18.59 13.14
N SER A 43 -34.55 -19.78 12.66
CA SER A 43 -35.19 -20.82 13.47
C SER A 43 -34.22 -21.78 14.16
N TRP A 44 -32.89 -21.60 13.94
CA TRP A 44 -31.89 -22.44 14.57
C TRP A 44 -31.70 -22.09 16.06
N GLU A 45 -31.00 -22.94 16.79
CA GLU A 45 -30.60 -22.67 18.17
C GLU A 45 -29.78 -21.38 18.26
N LEU A 46 -29.81 -20.72 19.42
CA LEU A 46 -29.21 -19.41 19.63
C LEU A 46 -27.72 -19.38 19.28
N GLU A 47 -26.96 -20.37 19.71
CA GLU A 47 -25.54 -20.49 19.46
C GLU A 47 -25.22 -20.66 17.97
N GLU A 48 -26.06 -21.43 17.27
CA GLU A 48 -25.93 -21.63 15.85
C GLU A 48 -26.26 -20.35 15.07
N ARG A 49 -27.26 -19.58 15.52
CA ARG A 49 -27.59 -18.27 14.94
C ARG A 49 -26.43 -17.28 15.09
N ILE A 50 -25.87 -17.18 16.30
CA ILE A 50 -24.72 -16.30 16.57
C ILE A 50 -23.52 -16.73 15.72
N SER A 51 -23.18 -18.01 15.70
CA SER A 51 -22.07 -18.54 14.88
C SER A 51 -22.30 -18.27 13.38
N HIS A 52 -23.53 -18.48 12.89
CA HIS A 52 -23.88 -18.20 11.50
C HIS A 52 -23.75 -16.72 11.15
N ALA A 53 -24.27 -15.84 12.03
CA ALA A 53 -24.14 -14.38 11.86
C ALA A 53 -22.68 -13.95 11.75
N LEU A 54 -21.82 -14.47 12.62
CA LEU A 54 -20.37 -14.22 12.59
C LEU A 54 -19.71 -14.77 11.32
N ILE A 55 -19.94 -16.04 10.95
CA ILE A 55 -19.34 -16.66 9.76
C ILE A 55 -19.79 -15.97 8.47
N LYS A 56 -21.04 -15.52 8.40
CA LYS A 56 -21.58 -14.85 7.20
C LYS A 56 -21.41 -13.32 7.21
N GLY A 57 -20.97 -12.74 8.31
CA GLY A 57 -20.85 -11.29 8.46
C GLY A 57 -22.20 -10.55 8.48
N ILE A 58 -23.24 -11.18 9.02
CA ILE A 58 -24.62 -10.64 9.08
C ILE A 58 -24.82 -9.97 10.44
N ASP A 59 -24.89 -8.64 10.46
CA ASP A 59 -24.99 -7.87 11.70
C ASP A 59 -26.42 -7.41 12.06
N ALA A 60 -27.38 -7.62 11.17
CA ALA A 60 -28.74 -7.11 11.31
C ALA A 60 -29.47 -7.56 12.60
N ASN A 61 -29.24 -8.81 13.03
CA ASN A 61 -29.93 -9.41 14.17
C ASN A 61 -29.03 -9.67 15.38
N ILE A 62 -27.73 -9.34 15.29
CA ILE A 62 -26.75 -9.75 16.30
C ILE A 62 -27.05 -9.16 17.68
N VAL A 63 -27.57 -7.94 17.78
CA VAL A 63 -27.95 -7.32 19.06
C VAL A 63 -29.11 -8.08 19.72
N ALA A 64 -30.11 -8.48 18.94
CA ALA A 64 -31.23 -9.27 19.46
C ALA A 64 -30.78 -10.65 19.95
N ASP A 65 -29.95 -11.35 19.16
CA ASP A 65 -29.37 -12.64 19.54
C ASP A 65 -28.45 -12.53 20.75
N THR A 66 -27.67 -11.45 20.87
CA THR A 66 -26.82 -11.17 22.02
C THR A 66 -27.65 -10.85 23.29
N THR A 67 -28.79 -10.17 23.12
CA THR A 67 -29.75 -9.93 24.21
C THR A 67 -30.32 -11.24 24.76
N GLU A 68 -30.74 -12.13 23.86
CA GLU A 68 -31.23 -13.47 24.22
C GLU A 68 -30.13 -14.30 24.89
N ALA A 69 -28.89 -14.20 24.38
CA ALA A 69 -27.72 -14.87 24.99
C ALA A 69 -27.43 -14.34 26.39
N LEU A 70 -27.50 -13.03 26.61
CA LEU A 70 -27.32 -12.45 27.93
C LEU A 70 -28.37 -12.94 28.93
N ALA A 71 -29.61 -13.05 28.52
CA ALA A 71 -30.66 -13.62 29.34
C ALA A 71 -30.43 -15.11 29.65
N LYS A 72 -29.89 -15.89 28.69
CA LYS A 72 -29.63 -17.31 28.83
C LYS A 72 -28.41 -17.60 29.70
N TYR A 73 -27.32 -16.87 29.52
CA TYR A 73 -26.01 -17.11 30.18
C TYR A 73 -25.78 -16.27 31.43
N GLY A 74 -26.58 -15.25 31.67
CA GLY A 74 -26.61 -14.46 32.90
C GLY A 74 -25.51 -13.39 33.02
N THR A 75 -24.37 -13.54 32.38
CA THR A 75 -23.30 -12.54 32.44
C THR A 75 -22.75 -12.18 31.06
N PRO A 76 -22.38 -10.89 30.79
CA PRO A 76 -21.80 -10.46 29.52
C PRO A 76 -20.53 -11.25 29.16
N LEU A 77 -19.68 -11.50 30.15
CA LEU A 77 -18.42 -12.22 29.94
C LEU A 77 -18.64 -13.64 29.42
N THR A 78 -19.62 -14.37 29.98
CA THR A 78 -19.98 -15.72 29.51
C THR A 78 -20.51 -15.72 28.09
N VAL A 79 -21.23 -14.67 27.68
CA VAL A 79 -21.70 -14.53 26.29
C VAL A 79 -20.53 -14.29 25.33
N ILE A 80 -19.56 -13.45 25.73
CA ILE A 80 -18.37 -13.16 24.92
C ILE A 80 -17.48 -14.40 24.81
N GLU A 81 -17.10 -15.02 25.93
CA GLU A 81 -16.18 -16.16 25.97
C GLU A 81 -16.80 -17.46 25.43
N GLY A 82 -18.11 -17.58 25.46
CA GLY A 82 -18.87 -18.71 24.91
C GLY A 82 -19.25 -18.47 23.43
N PRO A 83 -20.55 -18.25 23.16
CA PRO A 83 -21.07 -18.32 21.78
C PRO A 83 -20.43 -17.33 20.79
N LEU A 84 -20.02 -16.13 21.24
CA LEU A 84 -19.37 -15.17 20.36
C LEU A 84 -17.94 -15.61 20.00
N MET A 85 -17.12 -15.99 20.99
CA MET A 85 -15.76 -16.46 20.74
C MET A 85 -15.73 -17.81 20.04
N ASP A 86 -16.68 -18.69 20.28
CA ASP A 86 -16.77 -19.98 19.58
C ASP A 86 -17.07 -19.77 18.08
N GLY A 87 -17.96 -18.84 17.74
CA GLY A 87 -18.18 -18.41 16.37
C GLY A 87 -16.91 -17.83 15.74
N MET A 88 -16.16 -16.97 16.44
CA MET A 88 -14.92 -16.39 15.96
C MET A 88 -13.79 -17.43 15.81
N LYS A 89 -13.71 -18.45 16.68
CA LYS A 89 -12.77 -19.58 16.51
C LYS A 89 -13.03 -20.31 15.19
N ILE A 90 -14.32 -20.51 14.82
CA ILE A 90 -14.68 -21.10 13.51
C ILE A 90 -14.22 -20.20 12.36
N VAL A 91 -14.44 -18.89 12.45
CA VAL A 91 -13.97 -17.90 11.47
C VAL A 91 -12.44 -17.99 11.32
N GLY A 92 -11.70 -17.97 12.44
CA GLY A 92 -10.24 -18.09 12.44
C GLY A 92 -9.74 -19.40 11.83
N LYS A 93 -10.40 -20.53 12.13
CA LYS A 93 -10.09 -21.83 11.52
C LYS A 93 -10.32 -21.83 10.00
N LEU A 94 -11.48 -21.35 9.56
CA LEU A 94 -11.81 -21.27 8.13
C LEU A 94 -10.84 -20.37 7.37
N PHE A 95 -10.41 -19.27 8.00
CA PHE A 95 -9.41 -18.35 7.45
C PHE A 95 -8.04 -19.03 7.34
N GLY A 96 -7.56 -19.68 8.41
CA GLY A 96 -6.29 -20.42 8.41
C GLY A 96 -6.26 -21.59 7.42
N GLU A 97 -7.41 -22.24 7.16
CA GLU A 97 -7.56 -23.29 6.14
C GLU A 97 -7.73 -22.75 4.71
N GLY A 98 -7.73 -21.43 4.50
CA GLY A 98 -7.95 -20.79 3.19
C GLY A 98 -9.37 -20.94 2.65
N LYS A 99 -10.34 -21.31 3.50
CA LYS A 99 -11.76 -21.44 3.15
C LYS A 99 -12.57 -20.16 3.36
N MET A 100 -11.98 -19.19 4.05
CA MET A 100 -12.52 -17.86 4.28
C MET A 100 -11.43 -16.83 3.93
N PHE A 101 -11.82 -15.68 3.40
CA PHE A 101 -10.90 -14.66 2.94
C PHE A 101 -10.97 -13.42 3.82
N LEU A 102 -9.93 -12.57 3.76
CA LEU A 102 -9.80 -11.39 4.60
C LEU A 102 -11.06 -10.48 4.61
N PRO A 103 -11.71 -10.17 3.48
CA PRO A 103 -12.93 -9.35 3.49
C PRO A 103 -14.07 -9.95 4.31
N GLN A 104 -14.18 -11.27 4.33
CA GLN A 104 -15.20 -11.97 5.12
C GLN A 104 -14.87 -11.91 6.61
N VAL A 105 -13.59 -12.06 6.98
CA VAL A 105 -13.13 -11.91 8.37
C VAL A 105 -13.41 -10.50 8.89
N VAL A 106 -13.18 -9.47 8.05
CA VAL A 106 -13.49 -8.08 8.40
C VAL A 106 -14.98 -7.89 8.68
N LYS A 107 -15.85 -8.47 7.83
CA LYS A 107 -17.31 -8.43 8.06
C LYS A 107 -17.71 -9.19 9.34
N SER A 108 -17.07 -10.33 9.63
CA SER A 108 -17.27 -11.07 10.90
C SER A 108 -16.85 -10.24 12.12
N ALA A 109 -15.73 -9.53 12.02
CA ALA A 109 -15.26 -8.63 13.09
C ALA A 109 -16.26 -7.52 13.40
N ARG A 110 -16.92 -6.95 12.40
CA ARG A 110 -17.96 -5.95 12.58
C ARG A 110 -19.15 -6.52 13.37
N VAL A 111 -19.56 -7.76 13.05
CA VAL A 111 -20.62 -8.45 13.81
C VAL A 111 -20.22 -8.61 15.27
N MET A 112 -18.98 -9.06 15.53
CA MET A 112 -18.43 -9.20 16.88
C MET A 112 -18.40 -7.88 17.65
N LYS A 113 -17.89 -6.80 17.01
CA LYS A 113 -17.87 -5.46 17.60
C LYS A 113 -19.26 -4.99 18.03
N ARG A 114 -20.28 -5.17 17.19
CA ARG A 114 -21.65 -4.78 17.51
C ARG A 114 -22.23 -5.55 18.68
N ALA A 115 -21.93 -6.84 18.77
CA ALA A 115 -22.33 -7.66 19.91
C ALA A 115 -21.64 -7.20 21.21
N VAL A 116 -20.33 -6.94 21.17
CA VAL A 116 -19.57 -6.48 22.33
C VAL A 116 -19.99 -5.09 22.78
N ALA A 117 -20.17 -4.14 21.85
CA ALA A 117 -20.64 -2.79 22.14
C ALA A 117 -22.00 -2.79 22.87
N TYR A 118 -22.89 -3.73 22.51
CA TYR A 118 -24.15 -3.92 23.24
C TYR A 118 -23.91 -4.43 24.67
N LEU A 119 -22.90 -5.26 24.90
CA LEU A 119 -22.60 -5.86 26.21
C LEU A 119 -21.76 -4.93 27.12
N GLU A 120 -21.03 -3.96 26.57
CA GLU A 120 -20.16 -3.04 27.32
C GLU A 120 -20.84 -2.35 28.52
N PRO A 121 -22.04 -1.73 28.40
CA PRO A 121 -22.70 -1.11 29.54
C PRO A 121 -22.97 -2.08 30.70
N PHE A 122 -23.32 -3.32 30.38
CA PHE A 122 -23.55 -4.36 31.38
C PHE A 122 -22.25 -4.84 32.03
N MET A 123 -21.14 -4.83 31.28
CA MET A 123 -19.81 -5.15 31.82
C MET A 123 -19.32 -4.06 32.77
N GLU A 124 -19.50 -2.79 32.44
CA GLU A 124 -19.17 -1.66 33.30
C GLU A 124 -19.92 -1.69 34.62
N GLU A 125 -21.19 -2.08 34.59
CA GLU A 125 -22.02 -2.21 35.77
C GLU A 125 -21.51 -3.34 36.69
N ILE A 126 -21.10 -4.47 36.13
CA ILE A 126 -20.52 -5.61 36.86
C ILE A 126 -19.11 -5.29 37.32
N ALA A 127 -18.28 -4.63 36.52
CA ALA A 127 -16.92 -4.25 36.88
C ALA A 127 -16.85 -3.29 38.08
N LYS A 128 -17.87 -2.46 38.26
CA LYS A 128 -18.06 -1.64 39.48
C LYS A 128 -18.32 -2.48 40.72
N GLN A 129 -18.73 -3.75 40.55
CA GLN A 129 -19.07 -4.68 41.64
C GLN A 129 -18.02 -5.78 41.89
N GLN A 130 -17.12 -6.07 40.92
CA GLN A 130 -16.15 -7.17 41.02
C GLN A 130 -14.77 -6.77 40.54
N GLN A 131 -13.75 -6.91 41.36
CA GLN A 131 -12.33 -6.58 41.09
C GLN A 131 -11.55 -7.65 40.29
N THR A 132 -12.14 -8.40 39.38
CA THR A 132 -11.41 -9.45 38.63
C THR A 132 -11.82 -9.51 37.19
N SER A 133 -10.99 -8.92 36.33
CA SER A 133 -11.04 -9.11 34.88
C SER A 133 -9.76 -9.84 34.42
N GLN A 134 -9.89 -10.94 33.69
CA GLN A 134 -8.75 -11.47 32.93
C GLN A 134 -8.48 -10.48 31.80
N ALA A 135 -7.39 -9.72 31.91
CA ALA A 135 -6.99 -8.73 30.94
C ALA A 135 -6.62 -9.43 29.61
N LYS A 136 -7.22 -9.00 28.51
CA LYS A 136 -6.82 -9.43 27.16
C LYS A 136 -5.37 -9.00 26.89
N PRO A 137 -4.59 -9.81 26.14
CA PRO A 137 -3.24 -9.40 25.77
C PRO A 137 -3.30 -8.12 24.92
N VAL A 138 -2.58 -7.08 25.35
CA VAL A 138 -2.55 -5.79 24.66
C VAL A 138 -1.45 -5.79 23.61
N VAL A 139 -1.77 -5.27 22.42
CA VAL A 139 -0.83 -5.07 21.30
C VAL A 139 -0.77 -3.60 20.94
N ILE A 140 0.41 -3.00 21.04
CA ILE A 140 0.65 -1.64 20.52
C ILE A 140 0.99 -1.74 19.04
N MET A 141 0.26 -1.00 18.18
CA MET A 141 0.51 -0.94 16.75
C MET A 141 0.86 0.47 16.32
N ALA A 142 1.89 0.61 15.50
CA ALA A 142 2.33 1.92 15.00
C ALA A 142 2.91 1.82 13.58
N THR A 143 2.61 2.80 12.73
CA THR A 143 3.47 3.12 11.59
C THR A 143 4.57 4.03 12.08
N VAL A 144 5.83 3.65 11.85
CA VAL A 144 7.00 4.33 12.41
C VAL A 144 7.15 5.77 11.95
N LYS A 145 7.96 6.55 12.67
CA LYS A 145 8.21 7.95 12.40
C LYS A 145 8.57 8.19 10.91
N GLY A 146 8.00 9.23 10.34
CA GLY A 146 8.23 9.67 8.96
C GLY A 146 7.47 8.89 7.90
N ASP A 147 6.74 7.84 8.24
CA ASP A 147 5.91 7.04 7.33
C ASP A 147 4.41 7.27 7.59
N VAL A 148 3.64 7.37 6.51
CA VAL A 148 2.20 7.72 6.54
C VAL A 148 1.29 6.56 6.10
N HIS A 149 1.88 5.45 5.66
CA HIS A 149 1.13 4.32 5.08
C HIS A 149 0.62 3.37 6.18
N ASP A 150 -0.68 3.19 6.26
CA ASP A 150 -1.31 2.43 7.35
C ASP A 150 -2.27 1.31 6.93
N ILE A 151 -2.59 1.15 5.65
CA ILE A 151 -3.56 0.12 5.21
C ILE A 151 -3.18 -1.27 5.74
N GLY A 152 -1.92 -1.69 5.54
CA GLY A 152 -1.45 -2.98 6.03
C GLY A 152 -1.49 -3.10 7.55
N LYS A 153 -1.13 -2.04 8.28
CA LYS A 153 -1.20 -1.97 9.74
C LYS A 153 -2.64 -2.13 10.23
N ASN A 154 -3.57 -1.43 9.60
CA ASN A 154 -4.99 -1.46 9.99
C ASN A 154 -5.59 -2.85 9.76
N ILE A 155 -5.20 -3.54 8.69
CA ILE A 155 -5.61 -4.93 8.43
C ILE A 155 -5.07 -5.86 9.53
N VAL A 156 -3.78 -5.75 9.89
CA VAL A 156 -3.17 -6.55 10.96
C VAL A 156 -3.85 -6.28 12.30
N ALA A 157 -4.09 -5.02 12.64
CA ALA A 157 -4.79 -4.61 13.85
C ALA A 157 -6.19 -5.24 13.93
N LEU A 158 -6.90 -5.23 12.82
CA LEU A 158 -8.23 -5.83 12.73
C LEU A 158 -8.18 -7.36 12.94
N VAL A 159 -7.25 -8.07 12.27
CA VAL A 159 -7.08 -9.51 12.45
C VAL A 159 -6.77 -9.85 13.90
N LEU A 160 -5.92 -9.08 14.58
CA LEU A 160 -5.60 -9.27 15.99
C LEU A 160 -6.85 -9.06 16.89
N ARG A 161 -7.61 -7.98 16.67
CA ARG A 161 -8.86 -7.74 17.44
C ARG A 161 -9.84 -8.90 17.28
N CYS A 162 -9.97 -9.45 16.05
CA CYS A 162 -10.81 -10.61 15.77
C CYS A 162 -10.38 -11.88 16.49
N ASN A 163 -9.09 -11.97 16.86
CA ASN A 163 -8.51 -13.11 17.58
C ASN A 163 -8.36 -12.87 19.09
N GLY A 164 -9.08 -11.89 19.64
CA GLY A 164 -9.17 -11.68 21.08
C GLY A 164 -8.05 -10.83 21.70
N TYR A 165 -7.25 -10.13 20.87
CA TYR A 165 -6.27 -9.17 21.35
C TYR A 165 -6.90 -7.79 21.52
N ASP A 166 -6.44 -7.05 22.52
CA ASP A 166 -6.73 -5.63 22.65
C ASP A 166 -5.66 -4.84 21.88
N VAL A 167 -6.06 -4.11 20.82
CA VAL A 167 -5.11 -3.44 19.94
C VAL A 167 -5.25 -1.93 20.08
N ILE A 168 -4.17 -1.33 20.58
CA ILE A 168 -3.99 0.11 20.68
C ILE A 168 -3.22 0.58 19.46
N ASP A 169 -3.92 1.22 18.56
CA ASP A 169 -3.35 1.77 17.33
C ASP A 169 -2.93 3.22 17.55
N LEU A 170 -1.62 3.47 17.50
CA LEU A 170 -1.05 4.81 17.69
C LEU A 170 -1.07 5.67 16.42
N GLY A 171 -1.53 5.11 15.28
CA GLY A 171 -1.62 5.81 14.01
C GLY A 171 -0.32 5.76 13.20
N VAL A 172 -0.03 6.87 12.50
CA VAL A 172 1.11 7.04 11.59
C VAL A 172 2.12 8.04 12.14
N MET A 173 3.33 8.07 11.58
CA MET A 173 4.43 8.97 11.98
C MET A 173 4.75 8.91 13.48
N VAL A 174 4.64 7.73 14.08
CA VAL A 174 4.76 7.55 15.53
C VAL A 174 6.22 7.51 15.96
N ARG A 175 6.60 8.42 16.85
CA ARG A 175 7.94 8.47 17.44
C ARG A 175 8.15 7.31 18.42
N CYS A 176 9.40 6.87 18.55
CA CYS A 176 9.81 5.78 19.45
C CYS A 176 9.33 5.98 20.89
N GLU A 177 9.47 7.20 21.43
CA GLU A 177 9.10 7.55 22.80
C GLU A 177 7.62 7.29 23.07
N LYS A 178 6.75 7.61 22.09
CA LYS A 178 5.31 7.36 22.21
C LYS A 178 4.97 5.86 22.20
N ILE A 179 5.71 5.07 21.42
CA ILE A 179 5.55 3.60 21.42
C ILE A 179 5.94 3.03 22.79
N ILE A 180 7.06 3.49 23.36
CA ILE A 180 7.57 3.08 24.68
C ILE A 180 6.57 3.45 25.77
N GLU A 181 6.09 4.69 25.77
CA GLU A 181 5.10 5.19 26.73
C GLU A 181 3.83 4.36 26.71
N ALA A 182 3.24 4.17 25.53
CA ALA A 182 2.02 3.37 25.36
C ALA A 182 2.23 1.89 25.76
N ALA A 183 3.39 1.31 25.43
CA ALA A 183 3.70 -0.07 25.81
C ALA A 183 3.77 -0.27 27.32
N ARG A 184 4.29 0.72 28.06
CA ARG A 184 4.34 0.71 29.53
C ARG A 184 2.98 0.99 30.17
N GLU A 185 2.30 2.04 29.70
CA GLU A 185 0.99 2.46 30.22
C GLU A 185 -0.04 1.34 30.15
N HIS A 186 -0.08 0.66 29.00
CA HIS A 186 -1.05 -0.39 28.75
C HIS A 186 -0.55 -1.81 29.04
N GLN A 187 0.64 -1.95 29.63
CA GLN A 187 1.25 -3.26 29.96
C GLN A 187 1.23 -4.21 28.73
N ALA A 188 1.71 -3.71 27.59
CA ALA A 188 1.63 -4.41 26.33
C ALA A 188 2.27 -5.80 26.35
N ALA A 189 1.65 -6.76 25.70
CA ALA A 189 2.22 -8.08 25.44
C ALA A 189 3.08 -8.09 24.16
N PHE A 190 2.80 -7.20 23.21
CA PHE A 190 3.50 -7.09 21.92
C PHE A 190 3.61 -5.64 21.47
N ILE A 191 4.66 -5.38 20.65
CA ILE A 191 4.81 -4.16 19.89
C ILE A 191 4.84 -4.52 18.40
N GLY A 192 3.92 -3.96 17.61
CA GLY A 192 3.88 -4.11 16.16
C GLY A 192 4.31 -2.82 15.46
N MET A 193 5.30 -2.91 14.58
CA MET A 193 5.79 -1.79 13.77
C MET A 193 5.54 -2.04 12.29
N SER A 194 5.02 -1.02 11.60
CA SER A 194 4.77 -1.02 10.17
C SER A 194 5.54 0.09 9.46
N GLY A 195 5.92 -0.14 8.19
CA GLY A 195 6.52 0.84 7.32
C GLY A 195 6.50 0.41 5.86
N LEU A 196 6.35 1.37 4.95
CA LEU A 196 6.28 1.14 3.51
C LEU A 196 7.48 1.70 2.77
N ILE A 197 8.07 2.79 3.23
CA ILE A 197 9.17 3.45 2.56
C ILE A 197 10.53 3.00 3.12
N THR A 198 11.57 3.12 2.31
CA THR A 198 12.93 2.71 2.70
C THR A 198 13.42 3.32 4.02
N PRO A 199 13.22 4.62 4.31
CA PRO A 199 13.64 5.21 5.58
C PRO A 199 12.99 4.59 6.82
N SER A 200 11.81 3.96 6.68
CA SER A 200 11.14 3.27 7.79
C SER A 200 11.94 2.09 8.32
N LEU A 201 12.79 1.50 7.48
CA LEU A 201 13.67 0.40 7.89
C LEU A 201 14.71 0.84 8.93
N ASP A 202 15.30 2.02 8.73
CA ASP A 202 16.27 2.61 9.67
C ASP A 202 15.59 3.04 10.97
N GLU A 203 14.39 3.57 10.87
CA GLU A 203 13.58 3.94 12.05
C GLU A 203 13.21 2.71 12.87
N MET A 204 12.89 1.57 12.24
CA MET A 204 12.65 0.31 12.95
C MET A 204 13.92 -0.19 13.68
N ILE A 205 15.10 -0.05 13.07
CA ILE A 205 16.38 -0.39 13.72
C ILE A 205 16.62 0.53 14.92
N TYR A 206 16.39 1.83 14.76
CA TYR A 206 16.51 2.79 15.86
C TYR A 206 15.57 2.45 17.02
N ASN A 207 14.29 2.21 16.73
CA ASN A 207 13.28 1.88 17.73
C ASN A 207 13.67 0.63 18.53
N VAL A 208 14.13 -0.41 17.83
CA VAL A 208 14.52 -1.67 18.46
C VAL A 208 15.72 -1.49 19.39
N LYS A 209 16.71 -0.65 19.01
CA LYS A 209 17.84 -0.29 19.89
C LYS A 209 17.36 0.46 21.14
N GLN A 210 16.43 1.40 20.97
CA GLN A 210 15.85 2.13 22.09
C GLN A 210 15.04 1.21 23.02
N PHE A 211 14.32 0.23 22.48
CA PHE A 211 13.62 -0.77 23.30
C PHE A 211 14.60 -1.61 24.12
N GLU A 212 15.72 -2.05 23.55
CA GLU A 212 16.78 -2.77 24.28
C GLU A 212 17.39 -1.90 25.38
N GLU A 213 17.78 -0.66 25.07
CA GLU A 213 18.34 0.30 26.04
C GLU A 213 17.39 0.59 27.20
N GLN A 214 16.08 0.57 26.93
CA GLN A 214 15.03 0.78 27.93
C GLN A 214 14.64 -0.49 28.69
N GLY A 215 15.29 -1.62 28.43
CA GLY A 215 15.08 -2.90 29.11
C GLY A 215 13.81 -3.63 28.72
N PHE A 216 13.25 -3.36 27.55
CA PHE A 216 12.10 -4.13 27.04
C PHE A 216 12.53 -5.56 26.66
N THR A 217 11.62 -6.50 26.91
CA THR A 217 11.76 -7.91 26.49
C THR A 217 10.56 -8.40 25.69
N LEU A 218 9.60 -7.51 25.43
CA LEU A 218 8.36 -7.80 24.70
C LEU A 218 8.67 -8.27 23.28
N PRO A 219 7.95 -9.27 22.75
CA PRO A 219 8.05 -9.62 21.34
C PRO A 219 7.69 -8.45 20.43
N ILE A 220 8.53 -8.24 19.41
CA ILE A 220 8.37 -7.20 18.39
C ILE A 220 7.93 -7.86 17.08
N LEU A 221 6.84 -7.37 16.51
CA LEU A 221 6.31 -7.78 15.21
C LEU A 221 6.71 -6.74 14.17
N ILE A 222 7.36 -7.16 13.10
CA ILE A 222 7.80 -6.30 11.99
C ILE A 222 6.94 -6.60 10.78
N GLY A 223 6.29 -5.58 10.22
CA GLY A 223 5.47 -5.67 9.02
C GLY A 223 5.61 -4.46 8.11
N GLY A 224 5.01 -4.57 6.92
CA GLY A 224 5.03 -3.54 5.88
C GLY A 224 5.74 -4.01 4.60
N ALA A 225 5.37 -3.43 3.45
CA ALA A 225 5.77 -3.95 2.14
C ALA A 225 7.28 -3.87 1.84
N THR A 226 8.00 -2.93 2.45
CA THR A 226 9.47 -2.84 2.31
C THR A 226 10.24 -3.74 3.26
N THR A 227 9.56 -4.28 4.28
CA THR A 227 10.19 -5.18 5.25
C THR A 227 10.35 -6.59 4.67
N SER A 228 11.32 -7.32 5.18
CA SER A 228 11.53 -8.72 4.80
C SER A 228 12.15 -9.53 5.94
N LYS A 229 11.99 -10.86 5.88
CA LYS A 229 12.70 -11.76 6.81
C LYS A 229 14.20 -11.54 6.79
N LEU A 230 14.78 -11.33 5.59
CA LEU A 230 16.20 -11.09 5.43
C LEU A 230 16.63 -9.79 6.12
N HIS A 231 15.92 -8.68 5.89
CA HIS A 231 16.22 -7.41 6.55
C HIS A 231 16.08 -7.54 8.07
N THR A 232 15.00 -8.15 8.56
CA THR A 232 14.78 -8.37 9.98
C THR A 232 15.91 -9.21 10.59
N ALA A 233 16.34 -10.29 9.92
CA ALA A 233 17.40 -11.16 10.37
C ALA A 233 18.78 -10.46 10.39
N VAL A 234 19.11 -9.68 9.34
CA VAL A 234 20.44 -9.09 9.12
C VAL A 234 20.60 -7.78 9.88
N LYS A 235 19.57 -6.94 9.95
CA LYS A 235 19.69 -5.54 10.42
C LYS A 235 18.97 -5.25 11.74
N ILE A 236 17.88 -5.93 12.06
CA ILE A 236 17.05 -5.58 13.22
C ILE A 236 17.34 -6.50 14.42
N MET A 237 17.20 -7.82 14.24
CA MET A 237 17.23 -8.79 15.33
C MET A 237 18.52 -8.77 16.16
N GLN A 238 19.66 -8.42 15.56
CA GLN A 238 20.96 -8.36 16.26
C GLN A 238 21.03 -7.27 17.34
N HIS A 239 20.07 -6.36 17.39
CA HIS A 239 20.02 -5.23 18.31
C HIS A 239 19.00 -5.43 19.45
N TYR A 240 18.43 -6.64 19.59
CA TYR A 240 17.40 -6.92 20.58
C TYR A 240 17.54 -8.32 21.15
N SER A 241 17.53 -8.41 22.47
CA SER A 241 17.63 -9.68 23.21
C SER A 241 16.34 -10.50 23.19
N GLY A 242 15.19 -9.81 23.07
CA GLY A 242 13.86 -10.41 22.97
C GLY A 242 13.55 -11.05 21.61
N ALA A 243 12.29 -11.35 21.37
CA ALA A 243 11.83 -11.90 20.10
C ALA A 243 11.56 -10.79 19.09
N VAL A 244 12.12 -10.88 17.88
CA VAL A 244 11.77 -10.02 16.72
C VAL A 244 11.30 -10.91 15.60
N ILE A 245 10.04 -10.76 15.20
CA ILE A 245 9.38 -11.63 14.22
C ILE A 245 8.90 -10.80 13.03
N HIS A 246 9.37 -11.15 11.83
CA HIS A 246 8.80 -10.62 10.61
C HIS A 246 7.49 -11.33 10.28
N VAL A 247 6.40 -10.58 10.18
CA VAL A 247 5.08 -11.08 9.79
C VAL A 247 4.86 -10.75 8.32
N ASN A 248 5.01 -11.77 7.48
CA ASN A 248 4.97 -11.60 6.02
C ASN A 248 3.54 -11.40 5.49
N ASP A 249 2.54 -11.86 6.22
CA ASP A 249 1.13 -11.83 5.82
C ASP A 249 0.27 -11.55 7.05
N ALA A 250 -0.68 -10.64 6.92
CA ALA A 250 -1.59 -10.28 8.00
C ALA A 250 -2.37 -11.49 8.55
N SER A 251 -2.66 -12.49 7.70
CA SER A 251 -3.36 -13.71 8.09
C SER A 251 -2.60 -14.56 9.12
N LEU A 252 -1.27 -14.46 9.13
CA LEU A 252 -0.41 -15.25 10.02
C LEU A 252 -0.19 -14.61 11.39
N VAL A 253 -0.57 -13.34 11.55
CA VAL A 253 -0.24 -12.57 12.77
C VAL A 253 -0.82 -13.21 14.04
N ALA A 254 -2.05 -13.68 13.98
CA ALA A 254 -2.73 -14.29 15.14
C ALA A 254 -2.06 -15.61 15.57
N GLU A 255 -1.63 -16.43 14.60
CA GLU A 255 -0.88 -17.65 14.87
C GLU A 255 0.47 -17.34 15.51
N VAL A 256 1.20 -16.35 14.99
CA VAL A 256 2.49 -15.89 15.52
C VAL A 256 2.32 -15.41 16.97
N CYS A 257 1.36 -14.55 17.23
CA CYS A 257 1.07 -14.03 18.59
C CYS A 257 0.67 -15.15 19.55
N SER A 258 -0.16 -16.10 19.11
CA SER A 258 -0.55 -17.26 19.92
C SER A 258 0.64 -18.13 20.33
N LYS A 259 1.59 -18.37 19.40
CA LYS A 259 2.83 -19.10 19.69
C LYS A 259 3.75 -18.36 20.68
N LEU A 260 3.76 -17.03 20.62
CA LEU A 260 4.57 -16.18 21.49
C LEU A 260 3.98 -15.99 22.90
N ILE A 261 2.65 -16.09 23.07
CA ILE A 261 2.00 -16.02 24.39
C ILE A 261 2.06 -17.37 25.12
N ASN A 262 1.92 -18.49 24.39
CA ASN A 262 1.85 -19.80 25.00
C ASN A 262 3.23 -20.25 25.52
N PRO A 263 3.43 -20.42 26.84
CA PRO A 263 4.73 -20.82 27.43
C PRO A 263 5.28 -22.13 26.87
N LEU A 264 4.40 -23.05 26.43
CA LEU A 264 4.80 -24.35 25.90
C LEU A 264 5.39 -24.27 24.48
N SER A 265 4.97 -23.28 23.67
CA SER A 265 5.45 -23.11 22.30
C SER A 265 6.50 -22.00 22.16
N TYR A 266 6.56 -21.05 23.10
CA TYR A 266 7.41 -19.87 23.02
C TYR A 266 8.89 -20.20 22.78
N ALA A 267 9.47 -21.06 23.65
CA ALA A 267 10.90 -21.38 23.59
C ALA A 267 11.27 -22.06 22.26
N THR A 268 10.48 -23.03 21.81
CA THR A 268 10.71 -23.76 20.58
C THR A 268 10.54 -22.83 19.36
N PHE A 269 9.46 -22.05 19.33
CA PHE A 269 9.19 -21.12 18.23
C PHE A 269 10.29 -20.06 18.09
N LEU A 270 10.78 -19.52 19.21
CA LEU A 270 11.85 -18.53 19.20
C LEU A 270 13.19 -19.15 18.77
N ALA A 271 13.50 -20.37 19.22
CA ALA A 271 14.72 -21.09 18.81
C ALA A 271 14.72 -21.37 17.31
N ASP A 272 13.60 -21.86 16.76
CA ASP A 272 13.45 -22.12 15.31
C ASP A 272 13.57 -20.84 14.49
N THR A 273 12.96 -19.75 14.94
CA THR A 273 13.06 -18.45 14.27
C THR A 273 14.50 -17.93 14.28
N ARG A 274 15.19 -18.02 15.42
CA ARG A 274 16.60 -17.61 15.52
C ARG A 274 17.52 -18.45 14.63
N ALA A 275 17.28 -19.76 14.55
CA ALA A 275 18.04 -20.65 13.67
C ALA A 275 17.83 -20.30 12.18
N GLN A 276 16.56 -20.03 11.77
CA GLN A 276 16.25 -19.58 10.41
C GLN A 276 16.93 -18.24 10.09
N TYR A 277 16.91 -17.28 11.00
CA TYR A 277 17.53 -15.98 10.81
C TYR A 277 19.05 -16.05 10.80
N ALA A 278 19.66 -16.93 11.60
CA ALA A 278 21.09 -17.16 11.56
C ALA A 278 21.54 -17.69 10.19
N LYS A 279 20.79 -18.66 9.64
CA LYS A 279 21.03 -19.18 8.29
C LYS A 279 20.88 -18.11 7.21
N LEU A 280 19.82 -17.30 7.27
CA LEU A 280 19.61 -16.20 6.31
C LEU A 280 20.76 -15.18 6.35
N ARG A 281 21.31 -14.90 7.53
CA ARG A 281 22.49 -14.01 7.68
C ARG A 281 23.74 -14.62 7.05
N GLU A 282 24.01 -15.89 7.34
CA GLU A 282 25.16 -16.60 6.77
C GLU A 282 25.10 -16.65 5.25
N ASP A 283 23.95 -17.03 4.68
CA ASP A 283 23.73 -17.05 3.24
C ASP A 283 23.91 -15.67 2.61
N HIS A 284 23.38 -14.62 3.27
CA HIS A 284 23.51 -13.24 2.80
C HIS A 284 24.95 -12.77 2.74
N TYR A 285 25.73 -12.95 3.82
CA TYR A 285 27.13 -12.53 3.86
C TYR A 285 28.00 -13.35 2.89
N THR A 286 27.70 -14.65 2.72
CA THR A 286 28.40 -15.50 1.76
C THR A 286 28.15 -15.06 0.32
N LEU A 287 26.92 -14.65 -0.02
CA LEU A 287 26.59 -14.13 -1.35
C LEU A 287 27.22 -12.74 -1.57
N GLN A 288 27.17 -11.88 -0.58
CA GLN A 288 27.75 -10.54 -0.66
C GLN A 288 29.26 -10.57 -0.89
N SER A 289 29.98 -11.50 -0.25
CA SER A 289 31.44 -11.65 -0.41
C SER A 289 31.85 -12.18 -1.80
N LYS A 290 30.92 -12.78 -2.55
CA LYS A 290 31.18 -13.36 -3.90
C LYS A 290 30.82 -12.42 -5.04
N THR A 291 30.11 -11.34 -4.79
CA THR A 291 29.63 -10.42 -5.84
C THR A 291 30.56 -9.22 -5.93
N GLU A 292 31.54 -9.28 -6.83
CA GLU A 292 32.31 -8.08 -7.20
C GLU A 292 31.47 -7.21 -8.15
N LEU A 293 31.18 -5.99 -7.71
CA LEU A 293 30.57 -5.00 -8.57
C LEU A 293 31.63 -4.34 -9.44
N PRO A 294 31.35 -4.04 -10.73
CA PRO A 294 32.24 -3.21 -11.52
C PRO A 294 32.41 -1.84 -10.86
N SER A 295 33.53 -1.18 -11.03
CA SER A 295 33.73 0.19 -10.56
C SER A 295 32.76 1.15 -11.27
N TYR A 296 32.53 2.33 -10.67
CA TYR A 296 31.70 3.35 -11.29
C TYR A 296 32.23 3.75 -12.68
N SER A 297 33.55 3.88 -12.85
CA SER A 297 34.16 4.18 -14.14
C SER A 297 33.93 3.08 -15.19
N GLN A 298 33.96 1.81 -14.79
CA GLN A 298 33.63 0.69 -15.70
C GLN A 298 32.13 0.68 -16.06
N ALA A 299 31.27 1.01 -15.13
CA ALA A 299 29.82 1.14 -15.40
C ALA A 299 29.53 2.31 -16.33
N LEU A 300 30.20 3.45 -16.14
CA LEU A 300 30.10 4.63 -16.98
C LEU A 300 30.59 4.37 -18.43
N ALA A 301 31.67 3.58 -18.60
CA ALA A 301 32.12 3.17 -19.92
C ALA A 301 31.10 2.35 -20.71
N LYS A 302 30.15 1.75 -20.01
CA LYS A 302 29.03 0.98 -20.57
C LYS A 302 27.68 1.74 -20.50
N LYS A 303 27.72 3.08 -20.47
CA LYS A 303 26.49 3.88 -20.46
C LYS A 303 25.66 3.64 -21.70
N PHE A 304 24.35 3.82 -21.59
CA PHE A 304 23.48 3.90 -22.75
C PHE A 304 23.89 5.10 -23.62
N SER A 305 23.90 4.91 -24.93
CA SER A 305 24.18 5.98 -25.89
C SER A 305 23.31 5.82 -27.12
N CYS A 306 22.93 6.94 -27.72
CA CYS A 306 22.19 7.00 -28.97
C CYS A 306 22.74 8.14 -29.83
N ASP A 307 22.34 8.19 -31.09
CA ASP A 307 22.69 9.30 -31.97
C ASP A 307 21.75 10.48 -31.74
N TRP A 308 22.17 11.39 -30.89
CA TRP A 308 21.42 12.60 -30.57
C TRP A 308 21.25 13.55 -31.76
N SER A 309 22.04 13.44 -32.83
CA SER A 309 21.95 14.31 -34.00
C SER A 309 20.66 14.03 -34.81
N THR A 310 20.22 12.78 -34.81
CA THR A 310 19.05 12.31 -35.57
C THR A 310 17.82 12.09 -34.70
N LEU A 311 17.97 12.06 -33.38
CA LEU A 311 16.88 11.79 -32.47
C LEU A 311 15.85 12.93 -32.47
N GLU A 312 14.58 12.58 -32.59
CA GLU A 312 13.47 13.51 -32.40
C GLU A 312 13.29 13.84 -30.92
N ILE A 313 13.53 15.10 -30.54
CA ILE A 313 13.30 15.63 -29.21
C ILE A 313 11.86 16.13 -29.12
N ALA A 314 11.10 15.59 -28.18
CA ALA A 314 9.72 16.00 -27.94
C ALA A 314 9.66 17.40 -27.31
N LEU A 315 9.00 18.32 -27.98
CA LEU A 315 8.88 19.72 -27.57
C LEU A 315 7.58 19.94 -26.79
N PRO A 316 7.64 20.36 -25.52
CA PRO A 316 6.44 20.75 -24.78
C PRO A 316 5.81 22.02 -25.35
N LYS A 317 4.48 22.09 -25.45
CA LYS A 317 3.75 23.29 -25.93
C LYS A 317 4.05 24.53 -25.11
N GLN A 318 4.22 24.36 -23.80
CA GLN A 318 4.55 25.44 -22.87
C GLN A 318 5.53 24.94 -21.82
N LEU A 319 6.46 25.79 -21.43
CA LEU A 319 7.37 25.56 -20.31
C LEU A 319 6.80 26.15 -19.01
N GLY A 320 7.47 25.88 -17.89
CA GLY A 320 7.06 26.34 -16.58
C GLY A 320 6.05 25.43 -15.90
N VAL A 321 5.41 25.93 -14.86
CA VAL A 321 4.53 25.19 -13.97
C VAL A 321 3.07 25.43 -14.31
N HIS A 322 2.28 24.35 -14.40
CA HIS A 322 0.86 24.40 -14.78
C HIS A 322 0.03 23.52 -13.86
N LYS A 323 -1.08 24.04 -13.36
CA LYS A 323 -2.11 23.22 -12.70
C LYS A 323 -2.91 22.46 -13.76
N LEU A 324 -3.19 21.19 -13.48
CA LEU A 324 -4.09 20.38 -14.30
C LEU A 324 -5.43 20.27 -13.60
N ASP A 325 -6.49 20.60 -14.32
CA ASP A 325 -7.85 20.32 -13.88
C ASP A 325 -8.25 18.92 -14.37
N LEU A 326 -8.40 17.99 -13.44
CA LEU A 326 -8.73 16.59 -13.68
C LEU A 326 -9.96 16.21 -12.87
N GLU A 327 -11.01 15.76 -13.57
CA GLU A 327 -12.22 15.30 -12.90
C GLU A 327 -12.11 13.85 -12.44
N LEU A 328 -12.66 13.53 -11.26
CA LEU A 328 -12.68 12.15 -10.73
C LEU A 328 -13.26 11.15 -11.71
N LYS A 329 -14.26 11.53 -12.50
CA LYS A 329 -14.86 10.67 -13.53
C LYS A 329 -13.87 10.30 -14.62
N GLU A 330 -13.08 11.28 -15.11
CA GLU A 330 -12.02 11.04 -16.09
C GLU A 330 -10.92 10.17 -15.49
N ILE A 331 -10.45 10.50 -14.29
CA ILE A 331 -9.42 9.73 -13.56
C ILE A 331 -9.82 8.26 -13.40
N ALA A 332 -11.08 8.01 -13.06
CA ALA A 332 -11.58 6.65 -12.80
C ALA A 332 -11.48 5.72 -14.01
N GLU A 333 -11.42 6.24 -15.24
CA GLU A 333 -11.24 5.46 -16.46
C GLU A 333 -9.86 4.80 -16.56
N TYR A 334 -8.87 5.34 -15.83
CA TYR A 334 -7.48 4.86 -15.84
C TYR A 334 -7.15 3.90 -14.68
N ILE A 335 -8.13 3.49 -13.86
CA ILE A 335 -7.87 2.63 -12.71
C ILE A 335 -7.37 1.24 -13.13
N ASP A 336 -6.15 0.88 -12.69
CA ASP A 336 -5.76 -0.53 -12.58
C ASP A 336 -6.40 -1.13 -11.33
N TRP A 337 -7.27 -2.12 -11.55
CA TRP A 337 -7.99 -2.81 -10.48
C TRP A 337 -7.17 -3.93 -9.81
N SER A 338 -6.04 -4.34 -10.37
CA SER A 338 -5.25 -5.45 -9.83
C SER A 338 -4.79 -5.21 -8.39
N PRO A 339 -4.25 -4.02 -8.03
CA PRO A 339 -3.83 -3.75 -6.66
C PRO A 339 -4.98 -3.67 -5.64
N LEU A 340 -6.22 -3.42 -6.10
CA LEU A 340 -7.40 -3.56 -5.22
C LEU A 340 -7.44 -4.96 -4.61
N PHE A 341 -7.28 -6.00 -5.43
CA PHE A 341 -7.33 -7.38 -4.95
C PHE A 341 -6.13 -7.74 -4.07
N TRP A 342 -4.94 -7.21 -4.41
CA TRP A 342 -3.73 -7.45 -3.60
C TRP A 342 -3.85 -6.87 -2.19
N ALA A 343 -4.45 -5.70 -2.04
CA ALA A 343 -4.74 -5.10 -0.74
C ALA A 343 -5.61 -6.02 0.14
N TRP A 344 -6.49 -6.82 -0.46
CA TRP A 344 -7.33 -7.80 0.22
C TRP A 344 -6.72 -9.21 0.28
N GLY A 345 -5.42 -9.36 -0.05
CA GLY A 345 -4.69 -10.64 0.06
C GLY A 345 -4.90 -11.61 -1.09
N PHE A 346 -5.56 -11.21 -2.18
CA PHE A 346 -5.72 -12.04 -3.37
C PHE A 346 -4.55 -11.85 -4.34
N LYS A 347 -4.11 -12.95 -4.97
CA LYS A 347 -3.01 -12.95 -5.95
C LYS A 347 -3.57 -13.14 -7.36
N GLY A 348 -3.17 -12.28 -8.28
CA GLY A 348 -3.56 -12.35 -9.69
C GLY A 348 -3.79 -10.96 -10.28
N MET A 349 -3.97 -10.91 -11.60
CA MET A 349 -4.18 -9.68 -12.36
C MET A 349 -5.64 -9.59 -12.82
N TYR A 350 -6.20 -8.40 -12.76
CA TYR A 350 -7.49 -8.10 -13.35
C TYR A 350 -7.37 -8.06 -14.89
N PRO A 351 -8.35 -8.57 -15.67
CA PRO A 351 -9.60 -9.18 -15.21
C PRO A 351 -9.51 -10.68 -14.87
N LYS A 352 -8.43 -11.37 -15.21
CA LYS A 352 -8.28 -12.84 -15.07
C LYS A 352 -8.50 -13.36 -13.66
N ILE A 353 -8.24 -12.56 -12.64
CA ILE A 353 -8.46 -12.95 -11.22
C ILE A 353 -9.93 -13.29 -10.94
N LEU A 354 -10.87 -12.70 -11.69
CA LEU A 354 -12.30 -12.97 -11.53
C LEU A 354 -12.72 -14.38 -11.96
N ASP A 355 -11.93 -15.00 -12.85
CA ASP A 355 -12.18 -16.35 -13.37
C ASP A 355 -11.56 -17.44 -12.47
N HIS A 356 -10.87 -17.05 -11.39
CA HIS A 356 -10.19 -18.01 -10.52
C HIS A 356 -11.22 -18.89 -9.79
N PRO A 357 -11.11 -20.27 -9.88
CA PRO A 357 -12.16 -21.19 -9.42
C PRO A 357 -12.54 -21.05 -7.96
N GLN A 358 -11.59 -20.71 -7.08
CA GLN A 358 -11.81 -20.64 -5.63
C GLN A 358 -12.09 -19.20 -5.14
N THR A 359 -11.44 -18.21 -5.73
CA THR A 359 -11.46 -16.81 -5.23
C THR A 359 -12.23 -15.84 -6.11
N GLY A 360 -12.49 -16.19 -7.37
CA GLY A 360 -13.08 -15.27 -8.36
C GLY A 360 -14.43 -14.68 -7.92
N ARG A 361 -15.30 -15.50 -7.29
CA ARG A 361 -16.59 -15.02 -6.76
C ARG A 361 -16.41 -13.93 -5.70
N GLU A 362 -15.42 -14.09 -4.82
CA GLU A 362 -15.16 -13.11 -3.75
C GLU A 362 -14.49 -11.85 -4.32
N CYS A 363 -13.57 -12.01 -5.27
CA CYS A 363 -12.99 -10.89 -6.02
C CYS A 363 -14.08 -10.08 -6.75
N LEU A 364 -15.07 -10.75 -7.36
CA LEU A 364 -16.17 -10.07 -8.02
C LEU A 364 -17.00 -9.22 -7.04
N LYS A 365 -17.27 -9.71 -5.84
CA LYS A 365 -17.99 -8.94 -4.80
C LYS A 365 -17.22 -7.70 -4.36
N ILE A 366 -15.90 -7.87 -4.12
CA ILE A 366 -15.03 -6.75 -3.76
C ILE A 366 -15.04 -5.69 -4.86
N LEU A 367 -14.93 -6.11 -6.12
CA LEU A 367 -14.99 -5.19 -7.25
C LEU A 367 -16.34 -4.45 -7.34
N GLN A 368 -17.45 -5.14 -7.09
CA GLN A 368 -18.78 -4.54 -7.07
C GLN A 368 -18.92 -3.53 -5.92
N ASP A 369 -18.47 -3.89 -4.71
CA ASP A 369 -18.46 -2.99 -3.54
C ASP A 369 -17.58 -1.76 -3.82
N ALA A 370 -16.37 -1.95 -4.38
CA ALA A 370 -15.46 -0.87 -4.75
C ALA A 370 -16.08 0.06 -5.82
N LYS A 371 -16.67 -0.49 -6.89
CA LYS A 371 -17.33 0.31 -7.94
C LYS A 371 -18.54 1.07 -7.42
N LYS A 372 -19.31 0.49 -6.50
CA LYS A 372 -20.43 1.16 -5.85
C LYS A 372 -19.95 2.35 -5.01
N MET A 373 -18.90 2.16 -4.19
CA MET A 373 -18.31 3.25 -3.40
C MET A 373 -17.72 4.32 -4.30
N LEU A 374 -16.97 3.94 -5.35
CA LEU A 374 -16.40 4.87 -6.34
C LEU A 374 -17.50 5.71 -6.99
N GLY A 375 -18.62 5.09 -7.38
CA GLY A 375 -19.78 5.81 -7.91
C GLY A 375 -20.34 6.85 -6.95
N THR A 376 -20.35 6.57 -5.65
CA THR A 376 -20.74 7.53 -4.60
C THR A 376 -19.70 8.64 -4.45
N ILE A 377 -18.41 8.30 -4.40
CA ILE A 377 -17.30 9.27 -4.32
C ILE A 377 -17.37 10.28 -5.48
N ILE A 378 -17.57 9.80 -6.71
CA ILE A 378 -17.67 10.66 -7.89
C ILE A 378 -18.92 11.53 -7.86
N ARG A 379 -20.10 10.94 -7.61
CA ARG A 379 -21.38 11.64 -7.61
C ARG A 379 -21.42 12.74 -6.56
N ASP A 380 -20.98 12.42 -5.34
CA ASP A 380 -21.08 13.30 -4.18
C ASP A 380 -19.82 14.15 -3.97
N LYS A 381 -18.84 14.04 -4.89
CA LYS A 381 -17.53 14.75 -4.86
C LYS A 381 -16.83 14.64 -3.52
N LEU A 382 -16.77 13.42 -2.96
CA LEU A 382 -16.23 13.17 -1.63
C LEU A 382 -14.70 13.27 -1.58
N PHE A 383 -14.02 13.09 -2.72
CA PHE A 383 -12.58 13.23 -2.87
C PHE A 383 -12.25 14.43 -3.76
N ILE A 384 -11.11 15.08 -3.48
CA ILE A 384 -10.67 16.29 -4.18
C ILE A 384 -9.34 15.99 -4.88
N PRO A 385 -9.31 15.82 -6.21
CA PRO A 385 -8.09 15.67 -6.97
C PRO A 385 -7.38 17.02 -7.12
N GLN A 386 -6.05 17.03 -6.97
CA GLN A 386 -5.19 18.19 -7.24
C GLN A 386 -3.96 17.73 -8.01
N ALA A 387 -3.62 18.41 -9.10
CA ALA A 387 -2.47 18.08 -9.94
C ALA A 387 -1.69 19.32 -10.36
N VAL A 388 -0.38 19.19 -10.33
CA VAL A 388 0.55 20.17 -10.88
C VAL A 388 1.61 19.46 -11.70
N ILE A 389 1.96 20.06 -12.83
CA ILE A 389 3.04 19.60 -13.71
C ILE A 389 3.97 20.75 -14.04
N GLY A 390 5.18 20.43 -14.45
CA GLY A 390 6.11 21.43 -14.95
C GLY A 390 7.02 20.88 -16.03
N TRP A 391 7.48 21.77 -16.93
CA TRP A 391 8.44 21.46 -17.99
C TRP A 391 9.55 22.48 -18.02
N TRP A 392 10.78 22.01 -18.10
CA TRP A 392 11.98 22.84 -18.18
C TRP A 392 12.90 22.37 -19.31
N ARG A 393 13.68 23.28 -19.87
CA ARG A 393 14.81 22.95 -20.72
C ARG A 393 15.82 22.15 -19.90
N ALA A 394 16.38 21.09 -20.49
CA ALA A 394 17.23 20.16 -19.79
C ALA A 394 18.42 19.71 -20.66
N GLN A 395 19.57 19.52 -20.03
CA GLN A 395 20.72 18.86 -20.64
C GLN A 395 21.41 17.99 -19.60
N SER A 396 21.94 16.83 -20.01
CA SER A 396 22.65 15.94 -19.09
C SER A 396 24.16 16.20 -19.07
N ILE A 397 24.77 16.03 -17.90
CA ILE A 397 26.22 15.98 -17.70
C ILE A 397 26.52 14.71 -16.93
N VAL A 398 27.06 13.70 -17.57
CA VAL A 398 27.33 12.37 -17.01
C VAL A 398 26.05 11.75 -16.42
N ASP A 399 25.88 11.74 -15.11
CA ASP A 399 24.70 11.20 -14.41
C ASP A 399 23.86 12.29 -13.74
N ASP A 400 24.10 13.57 -14.08
CA ASP A 400 23.29 14.70 -13.64
C ASP A 400 22.46 15.28 -14.80
N VAL A 401 21.34 15.89 -14.48
CA VAL A 401 20.53 16.67 -15.41
C VAL A 401 20.45 18.11 -14.91
N LEU A 402 20.87 19.03 -15.75
CA LEU A 402 20.76 20.46 -15.50
C LEU A 402 19.44 20.98 -16.07
N LEU A 403 18.70 21.72 -15.26
CA LEU A 403 17.46 22.37 -15.67
C LEU A 403 17.69 23.87 -15.86
N TYR A 404 17.05 24.42 -16.90
CA TYR A 404 17.18 25.83 -17.24
C TYR A 404 15.81 26.50 -17.32
N ASN A 405 15.76 27.79 -16.94
CA ASN A 405 14.61 28.62 -17.19
C ASN A 405 14.54 29.07 -18.67
N GLU A 406 13.52 29.81 -19.03
CA GLU A 406 13.35 30.32 -20.40
C GLU A 406 14.48 31.27 -20.83
N ALA A 407 15.10 31.97 -19.90
CA ALA A 407 16.27 32.84 -20.15
C ALA A 407 17.59 32.08 -20.33
N GLY A 408 17.56 30.74 -20.23
CA GLY A 408 18.76 29.89 -20.34
C GLY A 408 19.65 29.86 -19.09
N GLN A 409 19.17 30.37 -17.96
CA GLN A 409 19.89 30.28 -16.68
C GLN A 409 19.60 28.95 -16.03
N GLN A 410 20.65 28.29 -15.54
CA GLN A 410 20.47 27.07 -14.75
C GLN A 410 19.73 27.38 -13.45
N ILE A 411 18.65 26.63 -13.20
CA ILE A 411 17.79 26.78 -12.01
C ILE A 411 17.93 25.63 -11.03
N GLU A 412 18.25 24.43 -11.51
CA GLU A 412 18.40 23.25 -10.68
C GLU A 412 19.35 22.23 -11.31
N LYS A 413 19.88 21.31 -10.50
CA LYS A 413 20.64 20.14 -10.90
C LYS A 413 20.07 18.89 -10.24
N LEU A 414 19.58 17.96 -11.03
CA LEU A 414 19.07 16.66 -10.58
C LEU A 414 20.19 15.63 -10.65
N CYS A 415 20.43 14.89 -9.56
CA CYS A 415 21.48 13.90 -9.49
C CYS A 415 20.91 12.49 -9.58
N PHE A 416 21.37 11.72 -10.56
CA PHE A 416 20.93 10.34 -10.75
C PHE A 416 22.05 9.34 -10.46
N LEU A 417 21.66 8.08 -10.31
CA LEU A 417 22.53 6.94 -10.10
C LEU A 417 22.56 6.08 -11.35
N ARG A 418 23.66 5.36 -11.52
CA ARG A 418 23.86 4.43 -12.64
C ARG A 418 23.84 2.99 -12.17
N GLN A 419 23.28 2.10 -12.97
CA GLN A 419 23.43 0.65 -12.75
C GLN A 419 24.91 0.26 -12.72
N GLN A 420 25.25 -0.66 -11.82
CA GLN A 420 26.56 -1.30 -11.76
C GLN A 420 26.40 -2.80 -11.80
N ASN A 421 26.32 -3.34 -12.99
CA ASN A 421 26.20 -4.78 -13.20
C ASN A 421 27.09 -5.24 -14.35
N ALA A 422 27.22 -6.56 -14.51
CA ALA A 422 28.06 -7.16 -15.55
C ALA A 422 27.40 -7.13 -16.96
N LYS A 423 26.21 -6.52 -17.11
CA LYS A 423 25.50 -6.42 -18.38
C LYS A 423 26.24 -5.55 -19.38
N GLU A 424 25.81 -5.61 -20.63
CA GLU A 424 26.36 -4.85 -21.74
C GLU A 424 26.14 -3.34 -21.57
N ILE A 425 24.96 -2.95 -21.07
CA ILE A 425 24.59 -1.55 -20.85
C ILE A 425 24.21 -1.34 -19.38
N ASN A 426 24.75 -0.29 -18.77
CA ASN A 426 24.42 0.19 -17.44
C ASN A 426 23.68 1.55 -17.56
N TYR A 427 22.38 1.55 -17.29
CA TYR A 427 21.51 2.70 -17.46
C TYR A 427 21.59 3.68 -16.29
N SER A 428 21.49 4.98 -16.61
CA SER A 428 21.15 6.08 -15.71
C SER A 428 19.95 6.82 -16.30
N LEU A 429 19.08 7.43 -15.48
CA LEU A 429 18.00 8.28 -16.00
C LEU A 429 18.52 9.48 -16.79
N ALA A 430 19.72 9.99 -16.44
CA ALA A 430 20.38 11.06 -17.17
C ALA A 430 20.71 10.70 -18.63
N ASP A 431 20.83 9.41 -18.96
CA ASP A 431 21.10 8.97 -20.34
C ASP A 431 19.93 9.26 -21.30
N TYR A 432 18.72 9.51 -20.77
CA TYR A 432 17.53 9.81 -21.54
C TYR A 432 17.30 11.31 -21.80
N ILE A 433 18.28 12.15 -21.46
CA ILE A 433 18.29 13.59 -21.72
C ILE A 433 19.51 13.91 -22.59
N ALA A 434 19.34 14.77 -23.59
CA ALA A 434 20.43 15.16 -24.49
C ALA A 434 21.64 15.70 -23.71
N PRO A 435 22.85 15.14 -23.96
CA PRO A 435 24.04 15.61 -23.26
C PRO A 435 24.44 17.03 -23.69
N LEU A 436 25.04 17.77 -22.78
CA LEU A 436 25.45 19.16 -22.99
C LEU A 436 26.37 19.32 -24.20
N ASP A 437 27.30 18.38 -24.37
CA ASP A 437 28.28 18.36 -25.49
C ASP A 437 27.64 18.03 -26.85
N SER A 438 26.41 17.52 -26.89
CA SER A 438 25.66 17.34 -28.13
C SER A 438 25.21 18.66 -28.78
N GLY A 439 25.25 19.77 -28.04
CA GLY A 439 24.76 21.07 -28.46
C GLY A 439 23.23 21.14 -28.64
N ARG A 440 22.50 20.07 -28.30
CA ARG A 440 21.04 20.03 -28.40
C ARG A 440 20.39 20.36 -27.07
N MET A 441 19.26 21.05 -27.12
CA MET A 441 18.41 21.32 -25.96
C MET A 441 17.30 20.28 -25.91
N ASP A 442 17.14 19.64 -24.78
CA ASP A 442 16.09 18.68 -24.46
C ASP A 442 15.17 19.23 -23.35
N TYR A 443 14.21 18.45 -22.91
CA TYR A 443 13.23 18.85 -21.91
C TYR A 443 12.99 17.74 -20.91
N LEU A 444 12.89 18.13 -19.63
CA LEU A 444 12.50 17.25 -18.52
C LEU A 444 11.23 17.81 -17.91
N GLY A 445 10.25 16.94 -17.69
CA GLY A 445 9.05 17.25 -16.93
C GLY A 445 9.10 16.73 -15.50
N ALA A 446 8.25 17.30 -14.64
CA ALA A 446 7.95 16.76 -13.33
C ALA A 446 6.47 16.93 -13.02
N PHE A 447 5.96 16.12 -12.08
CA PHE A 447 4.58 16.18 -11.64
C PHE A 447 4.42 15.89 -10.15
N ALA A 448 3.35 16.41 -9.58
CA ALA A 448 2.82 16.00 -8.28
C ALA A 448 1.29 15.97 -8.36
N VAL A 449 0.70 14.87 -7.93
CA VAL A 449 -0.74 14.64 -7.91
C VAL A 449 -1.17 14.13 -6.54
N THR A 450 -2.36 14.51 -6.08
CA THR A 450 -2.89 14.06 -4.80
C THR A 450 -4.40 13.98 -4.81
N ILE A 451 -4.94 13.09 -3.98
CA ILE A 451 -6.37 12.97 -3.70
C ILE A 451 -6.60 13.29 -2.23
N HIS A 452 -7.32 14.38 -1.96
CA HIS A 452 -7.69 14.79 -0.60
C HIS A 452 -8.99 14.16 -0.13
N ASP A 453 -9.26 14.28 1.18
CA ASP A 453 -10.45 13.82 1.90
C ASP A 453 -10.64 12.29 1.95
N VAL A 454 -9.63 11.51 1.56
CA VAL A 454 -9.64 10.04 1.68
C VAL A 454 -9.76 9.62 3.15
N GLU A 455 -8.91 10.20 4.03
CA GLU A 455 -8.92 9.91 5.48
C GLU A 455 -10.23 10.33 6.14
N LYS A 456 -10.83 11.43 5.70
CA LYS A 456 -12.12 11.89 6.21
C LYS A 456 -13.22 10.85 5.98
N LEU A 457 -13.32 10.35 4.74
CA LEU A 457 -14.29 9.30 4.42
C LEU A 457 -14.00 8.00 5.17
N ALA A 458 -12.73 7.60 5.29
CA ALA A 458 -12.33 6.42 6.04
C ALA A 458 -12.72 6.55 7.54
N ASN A 459 -12.46 7.70 8.14
CA ASN A 459 -12.82 7.98 9.54
C ASN A 459 -14.34 7.99 9.76
N ASP A 460 -15.12 8.49 8.80
CA ASP A 460 -16.58 8.45 8.85
C ASP A 460 -17.13 7.01 8.89
N TYR A 461 -16.46 6.07 8.22
CA TYR A 461 -16.79 4.64 8.30
C TYR A 461 -16.30 4.01 9.61
N THR A 462 -15.09 4.35 10.05
CA THR A 462 -14.54 3.85 11.33
C THR A 462 -15.41 4.26 12.51
N ALA A 463 -15.90 5.49 12.52
CA ALA A 463 -16.84 5.99 13.54
C ALA A 463 -18.18 5.22 13.58
N LYS A 464 -18.50 4.46 12.52
CA LYS A 464 -19.68 3.59 12.43
C LYS A 464 -19.33 2.10 12.59
N ASP A 465 -18.12 1.80 13.08
CA ASP A 465 -17.57 0.43 13.20
C ASP A 465 -17.54 -0.33 11.86
N ASP A 466 -17.38 0.38 10.75
CA ASP A 466 -17.33 -0.19 9.40
C ASP A 466 -15.91 -0.18 8.83
N ASP A 467 -15.03 -0.99 9.43
CA ASP A 467 -13.63 -1.12 9.02
C ASP A 467 -13.48 -1.58 7.55
N TYR A 468 -14.46 -2.35 7.04
CA TYR A 468 -14.42 -2.82 5.64
C TYR A 468 -14.49 -1.66 4.66
N HIS A 469 -15.45 -0.75 4.82
CA HIS A 469 -15.59 0.40 3.95
C HIS A 469 -14.53 1.47 4.25
N ALA A 470 -14.03 1.56 5.49
CA ALA A 470 -12.90 2.44 5.82
C ALA A 470 -11.62 2.03 5.05
N ILE A 471 -11.27 0.74 5.06
CA ILE A 471 -10.15 0.21 4.27
C ILE A 471 -10.41 0.38 2.77
N MET A 472 -11.63 0.11 2.30
CA MET A 472 -12.02 0.28 0.89
C MET A 472 -11.84 1.72 0.42
N ALA A 473 -12.21 2.71 1.24
CA ALA A 473 -12.04 4.13 0.92
C ALA A 473 -10.55 4.50 0.73
N LYS A 474 -9.66 4.02 1.60
CA LYS A 474 -8.22 4.22 1.48
C LYS A 474 -7.65 3.55 0.23
N VAL A 475 -8.03 2.30 -0.02
CA VAL A 475 -7.59 1.59 -1.23
C VAL A 475 -8.07 2.29 -2.50
N LEU A 476 -9.30 2.83 -2.51
CA LEU A 476 -9.79 3.61 -3.66
C LEU A 476 -9.06 4.94 -3.81
N GLY A 477 -8.68 5.60 -2.71
CA GLY A 477 -7.84 6.79 -2.74
C GLY A 477 -6.51 6.52 -3.44
N ASP A 478 -5.84 5.42 -3.07
CA ASP A 478 -4.58 5.01 -3.70
C ASP A 478 -4.77 4.62 -5.18
N ARG A 479 -5.86 3.92 -5.51
CA ARG A 479 -6.12 3.59 -6.93
C ARG A 479 -6.41 4.81 -7.76
N LEU A 480 -7.14 5.78 -7.22
CA LEU A 480 -7.45 7.03 -7.92
C LEU A 480 -6.21 7.90 -8.13
N VAL A 481 -5.32 8.03 -7.14
CA VAL A 481 -4.12 8.84 -7.32
C VAL A 481 -3.14 8.22 -8.32
N GLU A 482 -3.00 6.89 -8.36
CA GLU A 482 -2.21 6.20 -9.39
C GLU A 482 -2.85 6.37 -10.78
N ALA A 483 -4.17 6.23 -10.88
CA ALA A 483 -4.92 6.50 -12.10
C ALA A 483 -4.78 7.96 -12.56
N MET A 484 -4.74 8.90 -11.61
CA MET A 484 -4.52 10.31 -11.87
C MET A 484 -3.12 10.58 -12.43
N ALA A 485 -2.09 9.90 -11.90
CA ALA A 485 -0.73 10.00 -12.44
C ALA A 485 -0.65 9.47 -13.88
N GLU A 486 -1.40 8.40 -14.21
CA GLU A 486 -1.49 7.87 -15.57
C GLU A 486 -2.24 8.84 -16.51
N CYS A 487 -3.38 9.37 -16.07
CA CYS A 487 -4.16 10.37 -16.80
C CYS A 487 -3.32 11.63 -17.08
N ALA A 488 -2.60 12.13 -16.06
CA ALA A 488 -1.69 13.26 -16.22
C ALA A 488 -0.56 12.95 -17.22
N HIS A 489 0.03 11.75 -17.16
CA HIS A 489 1.07 11.35 -18.12
C HIS A 489 0.57 11.28 -19.54
N LYS A 490 -0.65 10.76 -19.78
CA LYS A 490 -1.26 10.80 -21.11
C LYS A 490 -1.41 12.24 -21.61
N LYS A 491 -1.97 13.14 -20.79
CA LYS A 491 -2.09 14.57 -21.14
C LYS A 491 -0.72 15.19 -21.45
N MET A 492 0.34 14.76 -20.76
CA MET A 492 1.69 15.25 -21.01
C MET A 492 2.26 14.73 -22.33
N ARG A 493 1.97 13.50 -22.74
CA ARG A 493 2.36 12.99 -24.06
C ARG A 493 1.66 13.77 -25.18
N GLU A 494 0.38 14.09 -24.99
CA GLU A 494 -0.39 14.95 -25.90
C GLU A 494 0.14 16.41 -25.90
N TRP A 495 0.55 16.92 -24.73
CA TRP A 495 1.17 18.24 -24.57
C TRP A 495 2.50 18.34 -25.33
N CYS A 496 3.26 17.26 -25.39
CA CYS A 496 4.49 17.16 -26.16
C CYS A 496 4.28 16.69 -27.62
N GLU A 497 3.04 16.65 -28.09
CA GLU A 497 2.58 16.35 -29.45
C GLU A 497 2.82 14.91 -29.95
N TYR A 498 3.74 14.15 -29.37
CA TYR A 498 3.98 12.76 -29.79
C TYR A 498 2.90 11.77 -29.33
N GLY A 499 2.09 12.13 -28.35
CA GLY A 499 0.94 11.34 -27.88
C GLY A 499 -0.37 11.67 -28.61
N ILE A 500 -0.38 12.65 -29.52
CA ILE A 500 -1.58 13.00 -30.27
C ILE A 500 -1.96 11.85 -31.21
N GLY A 501 -3.18 11.32 -31.03
CA GLY A 501 -3.65 10.19 -31.83
C GLY A 501 -3.23 8.82 -31.34
N GLU A 502 -2.58 8.70 -30.19
CA GLU A 502 -2.40 7.41 -29.52
C GLU A 502 -3.76 6.76 -29.26
N ASN A 503 -3.95 5.56 -29.78
CA ASN A 503 -5.16 4.75 -29.56
C ASN A 503 -4.82 3.60 -28.59
N LEU A 504 -4.52 3.96 -27.34
CA LEU A 504 -4.10 3.03 -26.30
C LEU A 504 -5.32 2.53 -25.51
N THR A 505 -5.39 1.23 -25.36
CA THR A 505 -6.34 0.59 -24.43
C THR A 505 -5.84 0.77 -22.97
N ASN A 506 -6.73 0.55 -22.00
CA ASN A 506 -6.32 0.52 -20.59
C ASN A 506 -5.23 -0.55 -20.34
N GLU A 507 -5.30 -1.68 -21.03
CA GLU A 507 -4.26 -2.72 -20.97
C GLU A 507 -2.91 -2.20 -21.48
N ASP A 508 -2.88 -1.45 -22.58
CA ASP A 508 -1.65 -0.85 -23.11
C ASP A 508 -1.05 0.17 -22.13
N MET A 509 -1.90 0.92 -21.43
CA MET A 509 -1.44 1.87 -20.41
C MET A 509 -0.90 1.16 -19.17
N ILE A 510 -1.56 0.12 -18.68
CA ILE A 510 -1.09 -0.70 -17.54
C ILE A 510 0.26 -1.36 -17.86
N TYR A 511 0.46 -1.82 -19.11
CA TYR A 511 1.73 -2.41 -19.56
C TYR A 511 2.72 -1.38 -20.13
N GLU A 512 2.42 -0.08 -19.99
CA GLU A 512 3.29 1.04 -20.39
C GLU A 512 3.74 0.96 -21.86
N ARG A 513 2.85 0.53 -22.75
CA ARG A 513 3.10 0.40 -24.19
C ARG A 513 3.02 1.75 -24.92
N TYR A 514 3.73 2.73 -24.42
CA TYR A 514 3.82 4.08 -24.95
C TYR A 514 5.25 4.63 -24.86
N ARG A 515 5.53 5.74 -25.56
CA ARG A 515 6.81 6.44 -25.48
C ARG A 515 6.94 7.20 -24.18
N GLY A 516 8.15 7.16 -23.59
CA GLY A 516 8.48 7.87 -22.36
C GLY A 516 8.20 7.08 -21.10
N ILE A 517 8.72 7.59 -19.99
CA ILE A 517 8.55 7.01 -18.64
C ILE A 517 8.32 8.10 -17.60
N ARG A 518 7.73 7.74 -16.45
CA ARG A 518 7.50 8.61 -15.30
C ARG A 518 8.16 8.10 -14.00
N PRO A 519 9.50 7.97 -13.95
CA PRO A 519 10.17 7.47 -12.76
C PRO A 519 10.04 8.45 -11.58
N ALA A 520 10.10 7.91 -10.37
CA ALA A 520 9.93 8.68 -9.15
C ALA A 520 11.06 8.43 -8.13
N PRO A 521 11.48 9.45 -7.35
CA PRO A 521 12.40 9.27 -6.23
C PRO A 521 11.82 8.31 -5.17
N GLY A 522 12.64 7.35 -4.73
CA GLY A 522 12.25 6.24 -3.84
C GLY A 522 11.90 4.95 -4.57
N TYR A 523 11.86 4.94 -5.91
CA TYR A 523 11.60 3.76 -6.75
C TYR A 523 12.89 3.19 -7.37
N PRO A 524 12.87 1.98 -7.90
CA PRO A 524 14.09 1.27 -8.32
C PRO A 524 15.00 2.02 -9.30
N ALA A 525 14.48 2.87 -10.18
CA ALA A 525 15.28 3.66 -11.13
C ALA A 525 15.89 4.93 -10.50
N CYS A 526 15.32 5.42 -9.39
CA CYS A 526 15.76 6.59 -8.65
C CYS A 526 15.58 6.35 -7.14
N PRO A 527 16.38 5.45 -6.51
CA PRO A 527 16.08 4.93 -5.17
C PRO A 527 16.24 5.94 -4.04
N GLU A 528 16.92 7.07 -4.28
CA GLU A 528 17.19 8.08 -3.28
C GLU A 528 16.01 9.05 -3.14
N HIS A 529 15.50 9.21 -1.90
CA HIS A 529 14.25 9.93 -1.63
C HIS A 529 14.39 11.45 -1.61
N THR A 530 15.59 11.99 -1.31
CA THR A 530 15.73 13.44 -1.10
C THR A 530 15.59 14.26 -2.39
N GLU A 531 15.73 13.64 -3.57
CA GLU A 531 15.42 14.29 -4.86
C GLU A 531 13.96 14.75 -4.96
N LYS A 532 13.07 14.18 -4.14
CA LYS A 532 11.66 14.59 -4.08
C LYS A 532 11.49 16.04 -3.63
N ALA A 533 12.37 16.55 -2.75
CA ALA A 533 12.35 17.95 -2.33
C ALA A 533 12.53 18.91 -3.51
N LYS A 534 13.35 18.54 -4.51
CA LYS A 534 13.55 19.35 -5.72
C LYS A 534 12.30 19.40 -6.58
N ILE A 535 11.57 18.26 -6.70
CA ILE A 535 10.26 18.25 -7.38
C ILE A 535 9.30 19.21 -6.69
N TRP A 536 9.24 19.18 -5.34
CA TRP A 536 8.39 20.08 -4.54
C TRP A 536 8.72 21.54 -4.78
N GLN A 537 10.01 21.88 -4.76
CA GLN A 537 10.46 23.24 -5.00
C GLN A 537 10.20 23.71 -6.44
N LEU A 538 10.52 22.87 -7.45
CA LEU A 538 10.35 23.22 -8.86
C LEU A 538 8.90 23.44 -9.23
N LEU A 539 7.98 22.66 -8.65
CA LEU A 539 6.54 22.71 -8.94
C LEU A 539 5.76 23.64 -8.01
N ASP A 540 6.38 24.16 -6.94
CA ASP A 540 5.64 24.76 -5.81
C ASP A 540 4.50 23.83 -5.35
N ALA A 541 4.85 22.54 -5.19
CA ALA A 541 3.88 21.46 -5.10
C ALA A 541 2.97 21.58 -3.87
N GLU A 542 3.50 22.06 -2.73
CA GLU A 542 2.72 22.29 -1.53
C GLU A 542 1.61 23.34 -1.76
N CYS A 543 1.95 24.49 -2.36
CA CYS A 543 0.97 25.53 -2.69
C CYS A 543 -0.02 25.05 -3.77
N ALA A 544 0.47 24.27 -4.75
CA ALA A 544 -0.33 23.85 -5.90
C ALA A 544 -1.31 22.73 -5.55
N THR A 545 -0.92 21.77 -4.68
CA THR A 545 -1.66 20.54 -4.41
C THR A 545 -2.07 20.37 -2.96
N GLY A 546 -1.54 21.16 -2.03
CA GLY A 546 -1.74 20.96 -0.59
C GLY A 546 -1.00 19.77 0.00
N ALA A 547 -0.19 19.06 -0.80
CA ALA A 547 0.59 17.92 -0.32
C ALA A 547 1.93 18.39 0.27
N ILE A 548 2.29 17.84 1.45
CA ILE A 548 3.56 18.14 2.13
C ILE A 548 4.47 16.91 2.15
N LEU A 549 5.77 17.12 2.35
CA LEU A 549 6.74 16.06 2.58
C LEU A 549 7.04 15.92 4.08
N THR A 550 7.08 14.68 4.56
CA THR A 550 7.58 14.37 5.91
C THR A 550 9.11 14.48 5.98
N GLU A 551 9.69 14.35 7.18
CA GLU A 551 11.15 14.29 7.38
C GLU A 551 11.82 13.15 6.59
N SER A 552 11.08 12.10 6.26
CA SER A 552 11.53 10.94 5.49
C SER A 552 11.12 11.02 4.00
N TYR A 553 10.66 12.17 3.55
CA TYR A 553 10.16 12.42 2.19
C TYR A 553 8.98 11.53 1.79
N ALA A 554 8.19 11.02 2.74
CA ALA A 554 6.86 10.53 2.47
C ALA A 554 5.92 11.70 2.16
N MET A 555 4.94 11.48 1.31
CA MET A 555 3.96 12.49 0.92
C MET A 555 2.73 12.40 1.83
N LEU A 556 2.23 13.53 2.28
CA LEU A 556 0.99 13.64 3.06
C LEU A 556 0.02 14.60 2.34
N PRO A 557 -1.22 14.16 2.00
CA PRO A 557 -1.85 12.88 2.31
C PRO A 557 -1.16 11.68 1.66
N ALA A 558 -1.40 10.46 2.19
CA ALA A 558 -0.80 9.23 1.68
C ALA A 558 -1.17 8.96 0.21
N SER A 559 -2.39 9.31 -0.20
CA SER A 559 -2.84 9.25 -1.59
C SER A 559 -2.24 10.40 -2.42
N ALA A 560 -0.92 10.36 -2.60
CA ALA A 560 -0.14 11.29 -3.41
C ALA A 560 0.94 10.55 -4.22
N VAL A 561 1.21 11.01 -5.45
CA VAL A 561 2.25 10.49 -6.34
C VAL A 561 3.01 11.66 -6.96
N SER A 562 4.32 11.53 -7.08
CA SER A 562 5.17 12.53 -7.75
C SER A 562 6.30 11.85 -8.50
N GLY A 563 6.83 12.50 -9.53
CA GLY A 563 7.92 11.97 -10.32
C GLY A 563 8.36 12.90 -11.43
N TYR A 564 9.16 12.35 -12.32
CA TYR A 564 9.67 13.03 -13.51
C TYR A 564 9.00 12.49 -14.78
N TYR A 565 9.04 13.25 -15.88
CA TYR A 565 8.69 12.79 -17.21
C TYR A 565 9.91 12.81 -18.12
N PHE A 566 10.31 11.62 -18.61
CA PHE A 566 11.35 11.47 -19.62
C PHE A 566 10.72 11.05 -20.94
N ASN A 567 10.89 11.85 -21.99
CA ASN A 567 10.22 11.67 -23.29
C ASN A 567 11.05 10.92 -24.33
N HIS A 568 12.23 10.42 -23.95
CA HIS A 568 13.11 9.71 -24.88
C HIS A 568 12.42 8.47 -25.45
N PRO A 569 12.45 8.23 -26.78
CA PRO A 569 11.71 7.11 -27.39
C PRO A 569 12.19 5.73 -26.95
N GLN A 570 13.43 5.60 -26.47
CA GLN A 570 14.00 4.36 -25.95
C GLN A 570 14.05 4.33 -24.42
N ALA A 571 13.40 5.28 -23.75
CA ALA A 571 13.32 5.28 -22.30
C ALA A 571 12.57 4.03 -21.81
N LYS A 572 13.11 3.39 -20.79
CA LYS A 572 12.51 2.23 -20.13
C LYS A 572 12.83 2.23 -18.65
N TYR A 573 11.97 1.63 -17.85
CA TYR A 573 12.24 1.43 -16.44
C TYR A 573 13.36 0.40 -16.23
N PHE A 574 14.15 0.64 -15.20
CA PHE A 574 15.20 -0.24 -14.75
C PHE A 574 15.37 -0.13 -13.23
N ALA A 575 16.03 -1.10 -12.62
CA ALA A 575 16.45 -1.00 -11.24
C ALA A 575 17.95 -0.63 -11.21
N VAL A 576 18.30 0.39 -10.45
CA VAL A 576 19.72 0.75 -10.21
C VAL A 576 20.47 -0.45 -9.60
N GLY A 577 19.82 -1.15 -8.66
CA GLY A 577 20.38 -2.33 -8.03
C GLY A 577 21.44 -2.00 -6.98
N LYS A 578 22.51 -2.82 -6.91
CA LYS A 578 23.58 -2.63 -5.94
C LYS A 578 24.61 -1.63 -6.46
N LEU A 579 25.15 -0.83 -5.55
CA LEU A 579 26.09 0.26 -5.79
C LEU A 579 27.42 -0.02 -5.07
N SER A 580 28.54 0.27 -5.73
CA SER A 580 29.87 0.26 -5.12
C SER A 580 30.12 1.55 -4.34
N GLN A 581 31.10 1.51 -3.44
CA GLN A 581 31.43 2.65 -2.60
C GLN A 581 31.90 3.87 -3.40
N ASP A 582 32.62 3.65 -4.51
CA ASP A 582 33.11 4.73 -5.38
C ASP A 582 31.96 5.51 -6.04
N GLN A 583 30.88 4.83 -6.46
CA GLN A 583 29.71 5.53 -7.00
C GLN A 583 28.94 6.27 -5.90
N VAL A 584 28.76 5.68 -4.72
CA VAL A 584 28.07 6.35 -3.60
C VAL A 584 28.84 7.59 -3.16
N ALA A 585 30.17 7.53 -3.09
CA ALA A 585 31.02 8.68 -2.78
C ALA A 585 30.91 9.78 -3.86
N ASN A 586 30.95 9.39 -5.14
CA ASN A 586 30.75 10.33 -6.26
C ASN A 586 29.36 10.97 -6.23
N TYR A 587 28.32 10.19 -5.93
CA TYR A 587 26.95 10.70 -5.80
C TYR A 587 26.83 11.71 -4.66
N ALA A 588 27.39 11.39 -3.49
CA ALA A 588 27.41 12.28 -2.34
C ALA A 588 28.08 13.63 -2.66
N GLU A 589 29.23 13.60 -3.34
CA GLU A 589 29.95 14.80 -3.79
C GLU A 589 29.10 15.62 -4.76
N ARG A 590 28.56 15.01 -5.82
CA ARG A 590 27.73 15.70 -6.81
C ARG A 590 26.50 16.36 -6.19
N LYS A 591 25.91 15.71 -5.18
CA LYS A 591 24.72 16.19 -4.48
C LYS A 591 25.02 17.17 -3.35
N GLY A 592 26.27 17.27 -2.90
CA GLY A 592 26.68 18.14 -1.81
C GLY A 592 26.27 17.63 -0.43
N MET A 593 26.16 16.30 -0.26
CA MET A 593 25.88 15.65 1.03
C MET A 593 27.09 14.86 1.52
N SER A 594 27.09 14.50 2.81
CA SER A 594 28.13 13.63 3.35
C SER A 594 27.98 12.20 2.84
N LEU A 595 29.10 11.45 2.74
CA LEU A 595 29.06 10.02 2.38
C LEU A 595 28.14 9.23 3.32
N ALA A 596 28.21 9.50 4.63
CA ALA A 596 27.39 8.82 5.62
C ALA A 596 25.87 9.07 5.41
N GLU A 597 25.51 10.27 4.96
CA GLU A 597 24.13 10.59 4.62
C GLU A 597 23.68 9.89 3.34
N ALA A 598 24.50 9.90 2.28
CA ALA A 598 24.21 9.16 1.05
C ALA A 598 24.06 7.66 1.32
N GLU A 599 24.94 7.07 2.13
CA GLU A 599 24.85 5.66 2.53
C GLU A 599 23.59 5.35 3.35
N ARG A 600 23.11 6.29 4.15
CA ARG A 600 21.85 6.15 4.88
C ARG A 600 20.66 6.08 3.91
N TRP A 601 20.57 7.04 2.99
CA TRP A 601 19.46 7.07 2.03
C TRP A 601 19.49 5.93 1.02
N LEU A 602 20.68 5.39 0.71
CA LEU A 602 20.91 4.30 -0.23
C LEU A 602 21.14 2.94 0.45
N ALA A 603 20.86 2.82 1.75
CA ALA A 603 21.20 1.62 2.54
C ALA A 603 20.76 0.29 1.89
N PRO A 604 19.55 0.15 1.31
CA PRO A 604 19.14 -1.07 0.62
C PRO A 604 19.94 -1.35 -0.67
N ASN A 605 20.54 -0.33 -1.25
CA ASN A 605 21.26 -0.41 -2.52
C ASN A 605 22.78 -0.60 -2.33
N LEU A 606 23.30 -0.52 -1.11
CA LEU A 606 24.74 -0.70 -0.90
C LEU A 606 25.18 -2.13 -1.26
N GLY A 607 26.21 -2.24 -2.08
CA GLY A 607 26.86 -3.48 -2.48
C GLY A 607 28.10 -3.82 -1.64
N TYR A 608 28.38 -3.04 -0.59
CA TYR A 608 29.49 -3.21 0.34
C TYR A 608 28.98 -3.16 1.79
N GLY A 609 29.72 -3.78 2.71
CA GLY A 609 29.38 -3.79 4.14
C GLY A 609 29.81 -2.50 4.83
N LYS A 610 29.00 -2.07 5.80
CA LYS A 610 29.42 -1.17 6.87
C LYS A 610 30.03 -1.98 7.97
#